data_32a0106732dcc6e7a0f58f99385d9261
#
_entry.id   32a0106732dcc6e7a0f58f99385d9261
#
_cell.length_a   1.000
_cell.length_b   1.000
_cell.length_c   1.000
_cell.angle_alpha   90.00
_cell.angle_beta   90.00
_cell.angle_gamma   90.00
#
_symmetry.space_group_name_H-M   'P 1'
#
loop_
_entity.id
_entity.type
_entity.pdbx_description
1 polymer ?
#
loop_
_entity_poly.entity_id
_entity_poly.type
_entity_poly.pdbx_seq_one_letter_code
_entity_poly.pdbx_strand_id
1 'polypeptide(L)'
;MKYSKYLDLEELVPQQIFSQFAGRSAQFLDHRAGALLDRIRELVDEPIRINDWHTGGIFSQSGFRMPDTLVGGKLSQHKFGRGFDLKISLTHNIKTYEEFRKLIKDNFEELNKLGLTTIEMATPTWLHIDLRFTGLDYLYEVPYR
;
A
#
# COMPACT_ATOMS: atom_id res chain seq x y z
N MET A 1 12.94 -5.70 9.67
CA MET A 1 12.30 -5.71 11.04
C MET A 1 10.82 -5.99 10.88
N LYS A 2 10.35 -7.03 11.50
CA LYS A 2 8.99 -7.53 11.31
C LYS A 2 7.94 -6.50 11.74
N TYR A 3 6.96 -6.25 10.88
CA TYR A 3 5.83 -5.35 11.14
C TYR A 3 4.51 -6.10 11.22
N SER A 4 4.25 -7.01 10.29
CA SER A 4 3.04 -7.81 10.23
C SER A 4 3.38 -9.27 9.87
N LYS A 5 2.39 -10.07 9.56
CA LYS A 5 2.61 -11.48 9.20
C LYS A 5 3.55 -11.64 8.00
N TYR A 6 3.40 -10.79 6.99
CA TYR A 6 4.15 -10.92 5.73
C TYR A 6 5.10 -9.76 5.44
N LEU A 7 5.03 -8.65 6.18
CA LEU A 7 5.75 -7.41 5.85
C LEU A 7 6.77 -7.03 6.91
N ASP A 8 7.88 -6.45 6.45
CA ASP A 8 8.86 -5.78 7.27
C ASP A 8 8.65 -4.25 7.22
N LEU A 9 9.05 -3.52 8.27
CA LEU A 9 8.89 -2.05 8.33
C LEU A 9 9.60 -1.35 7.18
N GLU A 10 10.76 -1.87 6.76
CA GLU A 10 11.53 -1.33 5.64
C GLU A 10 10.73 -1.29 4.33
N GLU A 11 9.76 -2.18 4.20
CA GLU A 11 8.87 -2.20 3.02
C GLU A 11 7.83 -1.08 3.04
N LEU A 12 7.61 -0.44 4.19
CA LEU A 12 6.51 0.51 4.39
C LEU A 12 6.96 1.94 4.62
N VAL A 13 8.24 2.17 4.90
CA VAL A 13 8.78 3.51 5.18
C VAL A 13 10.05 3.74 4.37
N PRO A 14 10.41 5.02 4.07
CA PRO A 14 11.67 5.31 3.40
C PRO A 14 12.87 5.10 4.33
N GLN A 15 14.04 4.89 3.72
CA GLN A 15 15.28 4.61 4.46
C GLN A 15 15.58 5.65 5.53
N GLN A 16 15.36 6.93 5.25
CA GLN A 16 15.65 8.01 6.20
C GLN A 16 14.80 7.90 7.48
N ILE A 17 13.55 7.47 7.35
CA ILE A 17 12.68 7.24 8.50
C ILE A 17 13.13 6.01 9.28
N PHE A 18 13.40 4.90 8.59
CA PHE A 18 13.85 3.69 9.25
C PHE A 18 15.18 3.89 9.98
N SER A 19 16.13 4.59 9.35
CA SER A 19 17.42 4.90 9.97
C SER A 19 17.30 5.72 11.24
N GLN A 20 16.32 6.63 11.28
CA GLN A 20 16.12 7.52 12.43
C GLN A 20 15.30 6.87 13.55
N PHE A 21 14.28 6.11 13.21
CA PHE A 21 13.26 5.63 14.16
C PHE A 21 13.27 4.11 14.38
N ALA A 22 13.89 3.32 13.49
CA ALA A 22 13.91 1.86 13.55
C ALA A 22 12.49 1.27 13.80
N GLY A 23 12.29 0.45 14.83
CA GLY A 23 10.99 -0.13 15.14
C GLY A 23 9.89 0.88 15.43
N ARG A 24 10.24 2.09 15.87
CA ARG A 24 9.27 3.17 16.10
C ARG A 24 8.76 3.80 14.79
N SER A 25 9.31 3.40 13.65
CA SER A 25 8.80 3.84 12.33
C SER A 25 7.32 3.49 12.13
N ALA A 26 6.83 2.48 12.82
CA ALA A 26 5.42 2.09 12.80
C ALA A 26 4.47 3.23 13.21
N GLN A 27 4.94 4.20 14.00
CA GLN A 27 4.12 5.35 14.43
C GLN A 27 3.64 6.22 13.27
N PHE A 28 4.30 6.15 12.11
CA PHE A 28 3.94 6.93 10.92
C PHE A 28 2.92 6.22 10.02
N LEU A 29 2.52 5.01 10.38
CA LEU A 29 1.60 4.20 9.59
C LEU A 29 0.23 4.13 10.27
N ASP A 30 -0.83 4.06 9.44
CA ASP A 30 -2.17 3.75 9.95
C ASP A 30 -2.12 2.37 10.62
N HIS A 31 -2.63 2.26 11.83
CA HIS A 31 -2.56 1.03 12.62
C HIS A 31 -3.30 -0.16 11.99
N ARG A 32 -4.19 0.08 11.02
CA ARG A 32 -4.92 -0.96 10.29
C ARG A 32 -4.15 -1.52 9.09
N ALA A 33 -3.07 -0.83 8.68
CA ALA A 33 -2.36 -1.15 7.43
C ALA A 33 -1.82 -2.58 7.42
N GLY A 34 -1.24 -3.05 8.53
CA GLY A 34 -0.64 -4.38 8.59
C GLY A 34 -1.63 -5.50 8.29
N ALA A 35 -2.76 -5.51 8.98
CA ALA A 35 -3.78 -6.54 8.78
C ALA A 35 -4.40 -6.48 7.38
N LEU A 36 -4.63 -5.27 6.86
CA LEU A 36 -5.17 -5.08 5.51
C LEU A 36 -4.21 -5.64 4.46
N LEU A 37 -2.95 -5.24 4.52
CA LEU A 37 -1.94 -5.67 3.55
C LEU A 37 -1.67 -7.18 3.62
N ASP A 38 -1.64 -7.74 4.83
CA ASP A 38 -1.51 -9.19 5.01
C ASP A 38 -2.67 -9.94 4.34
N ARG A 39 -3.90 -9.44 4.50
CA ARG A 39 -5.06 -10.09 3.89
C ARG A 39 -5.03 -9.99 2.36
N ILE A 40 -4.65 -8.85 1.83
CA ILE A 40 -4.47 -8.69 0.37
C ILE A 40 -3.41 -9.68 -0.13
N ARG A 41 -2.29 -9.81 0.59
CA ARG A 41 -1.24 -10.79 0.27
C ARG A 41 -1.79 -12.23 0.20
N GLU A 42 -2.66 -12.58 1.13
CA GLU A 42 -3.29 -13.91 1.14
C GLU A 42 -4.25 -14.11 -0.03
N LEU A 43 -5.04 -13.10 -0.37
CA LEU A 43 -5.98 -13.17 -1.51
C LEU A 43 -5.25 -13.25 -2.86
N VAL A 44 -4.16 -12.53 -3.01
CA VAL A 44 -3.32 -12.56 -4.22
C VAL A 44 -2.57 -13.89 -4.35
N ASP A 45 -2.23 -14.48 -3.22
CA ASP A 45 -1.46 -15.72 -3.11
C ASP A 45 -0.08 -15.66 -3.80
N GLU A 46 0.55 -14.49 -3.73
CA GLU A 46 1.93 -14.27 -4.17
C GLU A 46 2.53 -13.07 -3.43
N PRO A 47 3.87 -12.94 -3.39
CA PRO A 47 4.52 -11.81 -2.73
C PRO A 47 4.07 -10.47 -3.31
N ILE A 48 3.79 -9.51 -2.41
CA ILE A 48 3.52 -8.12 -2.76
C ILE A 48 4.75 -7.30 -2.38
N ARG A 49 5.24 -6.48 -3.31
CA ARG A 49 6.33 -5.55 -3.08
C ARG A 49 5.78 -4.13 -2.95
N ILE A 50 6.20 -3.43 -1.91
CA ILE A 50 5.89 -2.01 -1.69
C ILE A 50 7.21 -1.24 -1.88
N ASN A 51 8.02 -1.07 -0.84
CA ASN A 51 9.39 -0.57 -0.99
C ASN A 51 10.37 -1.75 -1.04
N ASP A 52 11.53 -1.55 -1.69
CA ASP A 52 12.59 -2.55 -1.78
C ASP A 52 14.00 -1.97 -1.67
N TRP A 53 14.12 -0.72 -1.19
CA TRP A 53 15.42 -0.06 -1.00
C TRP A 53 16.35 -0.87 -0.10
N HIS A 54 15.81 -1.57 0.89
CA HIS A 54 16.59 -2.36 1.87
C HIS A 54 17.17 -3.65 1.27
N THR A 55 16.69 -4.07 0.11
CA THR A 55 17.22 -5.24 -0.63
C THR A 55 17.90 -4.84 -1.93
N GLY A 56 18.27 -3.56 -2.09
CA GLY A 56 18.99 -3.07 -3.26
C GLY A 56 18.11 -2.57 -4.39
N GLY A 57 16.80 -2.49 -4.22
CA GLY A 57 15.86 -1.97 -5.21
C GLY A 57 15.75 -0.44 -5.19
N ILE A 58 14.93 0.09 -6.07
CA ILE A 58 14.78 1.53 -6.28
C ILE A 58 13.55 2.14 -5.61
N PHE A 59 12.64 1.30 -5.09
CA PHE A 59 11.39 1.79 -4.52
C PHE A 59 11.56 2.17 -3.05
N SER A 60 11.28 3.45 -2.75
CA SER A 60 11.38 4.01 -1.39
C SER A 60 10.18 4.89 -1.02
N GLN A 61 9.26 5.11 -1.96
CA GLN A 61 8.14 6.05 -1.82
C GLN A 61 6.77 5.38 -2.05
N SER A 62 6.70 4.06 -1.96
CA SER A 62 5.47 3.30 -2.21
C SER A 62 4.63 3.08 -0.95
N GLY A 63 5.19 3.33 0.22
CA GLY A 63 4.49 3.36 1.52
C GLY A 63 4.40 4.78 2.05
N PHE A 64 4.81 4.98 3.31
CA PHE A 64 4.87 6.32 3.90
C PHE A 64 5.82 7.23 3.12
N ARG A 65 5.40 8.47 2.91
CA ARG A 65 6.22 9.53 2.28
C ARG A 65 6.40 10.68 3.24
N MET A 66 7.59 11.28 3.19
CA MET A 66 7.86 12.50 3.97
C MET A 66 6.93 13.64 3.54
N PRO A 67 6.47 14.47 4.47
CA PRO A 67 5.58 15.59 4.15
C PRO A 67 6.15 16.58 3.13
N ASP A 68 7.48 16.73 3.09
CA ASP A 68 8.19 17.66 2.22
C ASP A 68 8.60 17.07 0.87
N THR A 69 8.30 15.79 0.59
CA THR A 69 8.62 15.20 -0.70
C THR A 69 7.83 15.87 -1.83
N LEU A 70 8.48 15.98 -3.00
CA LEU A 70 7.84 16.46 -4.21
C LEU A 70 7.12 15.34 -4.97
N VAL A 71 7.27 14.08 -4.53
CA VAL A 71 6.59 12.94 -5.13
C VAL A 71 5.12 12.95 -4.71
N GLY A 72 4.23 12.99 -5.72
CA GLY A 72 2.78 13.04 -5.51
C GLY A 72 2.28 14.43 -5.08
N GLY A 73 0.98 14.50 -4.81
CA GLY A 73 0.34 15.74 -4.39
C GLY A 73 0.62 16.13 -2.93
N LYS A 74 0.31 17.38 -2.60
CA LYS A 74 0.49 17.91 -1.24
C LYS A 74 -0.28 17.13 -0.19
N LEU A 75 -1.45 16.62 -0.55
CA LEU A 75 -2.35 15.86 0.34
C LEU A 75 -2.41 14.37 -0.01
N SER A 76 -1.34 13.85 -0.64
CA SER A 76 -1.22 12.43 -0.93
C SER A 76 -1.41 11.59 0.33
N GLN A 77 -2.19 10.51 0.22
CA GLN A 77 -2.47 9.62 1.35
C GLN A 77 -1.21 8.91 1.85
N HIS A 78 -0.19 8.79 1.03
CA HIS A 78 1.13 8.31 1.45
C HIS A 78 1.75 9.18 2.56
N LYS A 79 1.52 10.48 2.53
CA LYS A 79 2.05 11.42 3.54
C LYS A 79 1.36 11.29 4.90
N PHE A 80 0.21 10.64 4.94
CA PHE A 80 -0.53 10.36 6.17
C PHE A 80 -0.36 8.92 6.64
N GLY A 81 0.54 8.15 6.01
CA GLY A 81 0.82 6.77 6.39
C GLY A 81 -0.29 5.78 6.08
N ARG A 82 -1.21 6.13 5.18
CA ARG A 82 -2.38 5.31 4.86
C ARG A 82 -2.61 5.08 3.36
N GLY A 83 -1.62 5.39 2.53
CA GLY A 83 -1.60 5.08 1.10
C GLY A 83 -0.45 4.14 0.76
N PHE A 84 -0.70 3.15 -0.09
CA PHE A 84 0.28 2.12 -0.44
C PHE A 84 0.18 1.78 -1.92
N ASP A 85 1.33 1.75 -2.60
CA ASP A 85 1.47 1.31 -3.98
C ASP A 85 1.99 -0.13 -3.99
N LEU A 86 1.16 -1.05 -4.45
CA LEU A 86 1.40 -2.48 -4.40
C LEU A 86 1.86 -2.98 -5.77
N LYS A 87 2.92 -3.78 -5.78
CA LYS A 87 3.46 -4.39 -7.00
C LYS A 87 3.53 -5.90 -6.83
N ILE A 88 3.12 -6.63 -7.88
CA ILE A 88 3.17 -8.09 -7.94
C ILE A 88 3.85 -8.52 -9.25
N SER A 89 4.21 -9.81 -9.35
CA SER A 89 4.99 -10.31 -10.48
C SER A 89 4.19 -10.41 -11.78
N LEU A 90 2.87 -10.53 -11.72
CA LEU A 90 1.96 -10.76 -12.85
C LEU A 90 2.24 -12.08 -13.62
N THR A 91 2.93 -13.03 -12.97
CA THR A 91 3.35 -14.30 -13.61
C THR A 91 2.63 -15.52 -13.07
N HIS A 92 1.84 -15.36 -12.00
CA HIS A 92 1.11 -16.46 -11.34
C HIS A 92 -0.41 -16.35 -11.58
N ASN A 93 -1.18 -16.24 -10.51
CA ASN A 93 -2.65 -16.25 -10.58
C ASN A 93 -3.22 -14.97 -11.19
N ILE A 94 -2.54 -13.85 -11.01
CA ILE A 94 -2.92 -12.53 -11.51
C ILE A 94 -1.95 -12.11 -12.59
N LYS A 95 -2.46 -11.81 -13.78
CA LYS A 95 -1.65 -11.53 -14.97
C LYS A 95 -1.60 -10.05 -15.34
N THR A 96 -2.54 -9.24 -14.82
CA THR A 96 -2.62 -7.81 -15.12
C THR A 96 -3.01 -7.04 -13.86
N TYR A 97 -2.68 -5.75 -13.82
CA TYR A 97 -3.15 -4.87 -12.73
C TYR A 97 -4.66 -4.67 -12.77
N GLU A 98 -5.28 -4.82 -13.92
CA GLU A 98 -6.74 -4.79 -14.01
C GLU A 98 -7.39 -5.97 -13.29
N GLU A 99 -6.83 -7.16 -13.45
CA GLU A 99 -7.26 -8.34 -12.67
C GLU A 99 -7.03 -8.14 -11.17
N PHE A 100 -5.91 -7.49 -10.79
CA PHE A 100 -5.62 -7.16 -9.40
C PHE A 100 -6.67 -6.22 -8.82
N ARG A 101 -7.03 -5.15 -9.56
CA ARG A 101 -8.11 -4.23 -9.14
C ARG A 101 -9.43 -4.97 -8.98
N LYS A 102 -9.74 -5.86 -9.91
CA LYS A 102 -10.96 -6.67 -9.83
C LYS A 102 -10.98 -7.53 -8.56
N LEU A 103 -9.86 -8.15 -8.22
CA LEU A 103 -9.74 -8.93 -6.98
C LEU A 103 -10.06 -8.07 -5.76
N ILE A 104 -9.53 -6.86 -5.69
CA ILE A 104 -9.80 -5.93 -4.59
C ILE A 104 -11.29 -5.55 -4.55
N LYS A 105 -11.87 -5.21 -5.69
CA LYS A 105 -13.29 -4.85 -5.79
C LYS A 105 -14.20 -5.99 -5.37
N ASP A 106 -13.90 -7.20 -5.82
CA ASP A 106 -14.71 -8.40 -5.53
C ASP A 106 -14.66 -8.75 -4.03
N ASN A 107 -13.62 -8.34 -3.32
CA ASN A 107 -13.43 -8.59 -1.89
C ASN A 107 -13.60 -7.33 -1.03
N PHE A 108 -14.22 -6.29 -1.55
CA PHE A 108 -14.31 -4.99 -0.86
C PHE A 108 -14.99 -5.09 0.52
N GLU A 109 -16.06 -5.84 0.65
CA GLU A 109 -16.78 -5.95 1.92
C GLU A 109 -15.85 -6.44 3.04
N GLU A 110 -15.07 -7.48 2.76
CA GLU A 110 -14.09 -8.02 3.70
C GLU A 110 -12.96 -7.03 3.97
N LEU A 111 -12.38 -6.45 2.92
CA LEU A 111 -11.24 -5.54 3.03
C LEU A 111 -11.63 -4.20 3.66
N ASN A 112 -12.86 -3.75 3.46
CA ASN A 112 -13.37 -2.54 4.10
C ASN A 112 -13.41 -2.67 5.63
N LYS A 113 -13.71 -3.85 6.14
CA LYS A 113 -13.66 -4.12 7.59
C LYS A 113 -12.25 -4.00 8.15
N LEU A 114 -11.23 -4.16 7.31
CA LEU A 114 -9.81 -3.98 7.65
C LEU A 114 -9.30 -2.57 7.37
N GLY A 115 -10.15 -1.68 6.85
CA GLY A 115 -9.84 -0.27 6.67
C GLY A 115 -9.75 0.21 5.22
N LEU A 116 -9.81 -0.67 4.22
CA LEU A 116 -9.76 -0.26 2.82
C LEU A 116 -10.98 0.60 2.46
N THR A 117 -10.74 1.75 1.86
CA THR A 117 -11.82 2.63 1.38
C THR A 117 -11.63 3.08 -0.06
N THR A 118 -10.40 3.07 -0.57
CA THR A 118 -10.08 3.77 -1.83
C THR A 118 -9.11 2.96 -2.67
N ILE A 119 -9.33 2.99 -3.97
CA ILE A 119 -8.45 2.42 -5.00
C ILE A 119 -8.24 3.46 -6.09
N GLU A 120 -7.04 3.54 -6.66
CA GLU A 120 -6.76 4.37 -7.83
C GLU A 120 -6.89 3.53 -9.10
N MET A 121 -7.61 4.07 -10.07
CA MET A 121 -7.91 3.37 -11.32
C MET A 121 -6.80 3.56 -12.34
N ALA A 122 -6.57 2.53 -13.17
CA ALA A 122 -5.70 2.57 -14.35
C ALA A 122 -4.23 2.92 -14.10
N THR A 123 -3.72 2.74 -12.88
CA THR A 123 -2.28 2.82 -12.63
C THR A 123 -1.56 1.73 -13.43
N PRO A 124 -0.47 2.07 -14.19
CA PRO A 124 0.04 1.15 -15.21
C PRO A 124 0.88 -0.01 -14.65
N THR A 125 1.69 0.22 -13.61
CA THR A 125 2.65 -0.76 -13.11
C THR A 125 2.59 -0.97 -11.60
N TRP A 126 1.52 -0.48 -10.96
CA TRP A 126 1.25 -0.67 -9.54
C TRP A 126 -0.24 -0.59 -9.28
N LEU A 127 -0.66 -1.01 -8.10
CA LEU A 127 -2.01 -0.80 -7.60
C LEU A 127 -1.94 0.11 -6.38
N HIS A 128 -2.55 1.30 -6.46
CA HIS A 128 -2.68 2.18 -5.30
C HIS A 128 -3.97 1.86 -4.54
N ILE A 129 -3.81 1.65 -3.23
CA ILE A 129 -4.93 1.56 -2.29
C ILE A 129 -4.70 2.53 -1.14
N ASP A 130 -5.76 2.96 -0.49
CA ASP A 130 -5.62 3.71 0.76
C ASP A 130 -6.80 3.54 1.72
N LEU A 131 -6.57 4.02 2.94
CA LEU A 131 -7.47 3.89 4.09
C LEU A 131 -8.06 5.26 4.50
N ARG A 132 -8.13 6.23 3.58
CA ARG A 132 -8.71 7.53 3.89
C ARG A 132 -10.16 7.38 4.36
N PHE A 133 -10.60 8.27 5.23
CA PHE A 133 -12.02 8.30 5.58
C PHE A 133 -12.82 8.90 4.43
N THR A 134 -13.79 8.16 3.92
CA THR A 134 -14.65 8.62 2.82
C THR A 134 -16.10 8.86 3.26
N GLY A 135 -16.54 8.17 4.32
CA GLY A 135 -17.95 8.17 4.71
C GLY A 135 -18.86 7.43 3.74
N LEU A 136 -18.29 6.67 2.79
CA LEU A 136 -19.03 5.93 1.77
C LEU A 136 -19.17 4.45 2.15
N ASP A 137 -20.23 3.82 1.69
CA ASP A 137 -20.46 2.39 1.87
C ASP A 137 -20.03 1.56 0.66
N TYR A 138 -19.32 2.19 -0.27
CA TYR A 138 -18.77 1.55 -1.46
C TYR A 138 -17.30 1.96 -1.65
N LEU A 139 -16.55 1.19 -2.45
CA LEU A 139 -15.15 1.47 -2.76
C LEU A 139 -15.06 2.77 -3.58
N TYR A 140 -14.31 3.74 -3.05
CA TYR A 140 -14.06 4.99 -3.76
C TYR A 140 -12.97 4.78 -4.81
N GLU A 141 -13.28 5.08 -6.06
CA GLU A 141 -12.37 4.92 -7.19
C GLU A 141 -11.83 6.27 -7.63
N VAL A 142 -10.52 6.48 -7.46
CA VAL A 142 -9.86 7.74 -7.83
C VAL A 142 -9.29 7.60 -9.23
N PRO A 143 -9.55 8.55 -10.15
CA PRO A 143 -8.92 8.52 -11.47
C PRO A 143 -7.40 8.67 -11.38
N TYR A 144 -6.66 7.90 -12.17
CA TYR A 144 -5.22 8.08 -12.35
C TYR A 144 -4.98 9.32 -13.22
N ARG A 145 -4.06 10.17 -12.80
CA ARG A 145 -3.72 11.42 -13.49
C ARG A 145 -2.28 11.46 -13.91
#